data_712ef39f7ef421c0395be2aca3e34dcd
#
_entry.id   712ef39f7ef421c0395be2aca3e34dcd
#
_cell.length_a   1.000
_cell.length_b   1.000
_cell.length_c   1.000
_cell.angle_alpha   90.00
_cell.angle_beta   90.00
_cell.angle_gamma   90.00
#
_symmetry.space_group_name_H-M   'P 1'
#
loop_
_entity.id
_entity.type
_entity.pdbx_description
1 polymer ?
#
loop_
_entity_poly.entity_id
_entity_poly.type
_entity_poly.pdbx_seq_one_letter_code
_entity_poly.pdbx_strand_id
1 'polypeptide(L)'
;MSVLKERLHQKIEEWRPRTKKLVKDYCDVVVDQVTMAQAIGGMRGLKSLVTDISYLDPQEGIRYRGYTLPEVFEKLPKPKGAEMPYVEGLYFLLLTGDVPTDSEVADLVDEFRKRRILPRYVYEVIDAFPSFSPPMAIFSAAILTMQRESFFAKKYQGGISKSDYWDPTFEDSLNLLAKLPEVAAYIYAKLYRDGNRIQSNPNLDMGANFAHMMGIPQPYDDVSRLNFIIHADHESGNVSAHTGHLVASSLSDIYLSISAMINGLAGPLHGLANQEVLRWLQNLVEKMDGQVPTEEEMKQFVWDTLNSGQVIPGFGHAVLRKTDPRYTLQREFCQTHMKDDLLFQYTDMLYKVVPPILQEQGKAKNPWPNVDAQSGIIHWHYGITEYEFYTVLFGIGRSIGITANIIWDRALGYPLERPKSVTTEMLEKMAMKAREAQGNNKSKNCKEM
;
A
#
# COMPACT_ATOMS: atom_id res chain seq x y z
N MET A 1 13.86 -1.57 -27.16
CA MET A 1 12.92 -1.10 -26.12
C MET A 1 12.41 -2.36 -25.43
N SER A 2 12.17 -2.38 -24.12
CA SER A 2 11.59 -3.57 -23.49
C SER A 2 10.14 -3.75 -23.94
N VAL A 3 9.66 -5.00 -23.98
CA VAL A 3 8.27 -5.31 -24.37
C VAL A 3 7.27 -4.54 -23.53
N LEU A 4 7.50 -4.45 -22.21
CA LEU A 4 6.67 -3.65 -21.31
C LEU A 4 6.60 -2.17 -21.73
N LYS A 5 7.72 -1.56 -22.08
CA LYS A 5 7.79 -0.15 -22.47
C LYS A 5 7.02 0.13 -23.75
N GLU A 6 7.09 -0.78 -24.72
CA GLU A 6 6.34 -0.68 -25.98
C GLU A 6 4.83 -0.82 -25.73
N ARG A 7 4.40 -1.79 -24.92
CA ARG A 7 3.00 -1.95 -24.54
C ARG A 7 2.47 -0.74 -23.79
N LEU A 8 3.23 -0.24 -22.80
CA LEU A 8 2.86 0.97 -22.07
C LEU A 8 2.70 2.17 -23.01
N HIS A 9 3.62 2.37 -23.95
CA HIS A 9 3.53 3.45 -24.91
C HIS A 9 2.24 3.35 -25.76
N GLN A 10 1.90 2.17 -26.27
CA GLN A 10 0.65 1.95 -27.01
C GLN A 10 -0.57 2.32 -26.17
N LYS A 11 -0.64 1.88 -24.91
CA LYS A 11 -1.74 2.22 -23.99
C LYS A 11 -1.82 3.73 -23.72
N ILE A 12 -0.69 4.40 -23.56
CA ILE A 12 -0.64 5.87 -23.38
C ILE A 12 -1.26 6.59 -24.57
N GLU A 13 -0.93 6.17 -25.81
CA GLU A 13 -1.49 6.78 -27.02
C GLU A 13 -3.01 6.53 -27.15
N GLU A 14 -3.53 5.42 -26.63
CA GLU A 14 -4.97 5.16 -26.56
C GLU A 14 -5.67 6.04 -25.50
N TRP A 15 -5.05 6.27 -24.35
CA TRP A 15 -5.68 6.95 -23.22
C TRP A 15 -5.63 8.47 -23.28
N ARG A 16 -4.56 9.05 -23.79
CA ARG A 16 -4.41 10.51 -23.94
C ARG A 16 -5.58 11.20 -24.65
N PRO A 17 -6.09 10.71 -25.80
CA PRO A 17 -7.27 11.31 -26.43
C PRO A 17 -8.52 11.24 -25.55
N ARG A 18 -8.71 10.14 -24.78
CA ARG A 18 -9.88 9.95 -23.91
C ARG A 18 -9.91 11.02 -22.81
N THR A 19 -8.82 11.20 -22.06
CA THR A 19 -8.75 12.20 -20.98
C THR A 19 -8.86 13.62 -21.51
N LYS A 20 -8.19 13.95 -22.63
CA LYS A 20 -8.31 15.25 -23.28
C LYS A 20 -9.75 15.53 -23.70
N LYS A 21 -10.47 14.54 -24.25
CA LYS A 21 -11.86 14.65 -24.62
C LYS A 21 -12.77 14.93 -23.44
N LEU A 22 -12.57 14.24 -22.30
CA LEU A 22 -13.34 14.48 -21.08
C LEU A 22 -13.22 15.94 -20.63
N VAL A 23 -12.00 16.48 -20.56
CA VAL A 23 -11.79 17.88 -20.17
C VAL A 23 -12.37 18.85 -21.20
N LYS A 24 -12.23 18.57 -22.49
CA LYS A 24 -12.73 19.43 -23.53
C LYS A 24 -14.25 19.52 -23.60
N ASP A 25 -14.91 18.37 -23.49
CA ASP A 25 -16.35 18.24 -23.79
C ASP A 25 -17.23 18.31 -22.52
N TYR A 26 -16.65 18.09 -21.31
CA TYR A 26 -17.39 17.93 -20.06
C TYR A 26 -16.73 18.64 -18.86
N CYS A 27 -15.94 19.69 -19.08
CA CYS A 27 -15.17 20.37 -18.02
C CYS A 27 -16.02 21.01 -16.91
N ASP A 28 -17.31 21.23 -17.14
CA ASP A 28 -18.28 21.84 -16.22
C ASP A 28 -19.15 20.82 -15.48
N VAL A 29 -19.00 19.52 -15.78
CA VAL A 29 -19.74 18.46 -15.09
C VAL A 29 -19.23 18.35 -13.64
N VAL A 30 -20.18 18.47 -12.69
CA VAL A 30 -19.89 18.36 -11.25
C VAL A 30 -19.67 16.89 -10.89
N VAL A 31 -18.47 16.53 -10.44
CA VAL A 31 -18.13 15.17 -10.01
C VAL A 31 -18.52 14.94 -8.55
N ASP A 32 -18.34 15.95 -7.69
CA ASP A 32 -18.73 15.91 -6.27
C ASP A 32 -18.92 17.34 -5.73
N GLN A 33 -19.50 17.45 -4.53
CA GLN A 33 -19.69 18.72 -3.80
C GLN A 33 -19.10 18.61 -2.43
N VAL A 34 -18.24 19.57 -2.06
CA VAL A 34 -17.59 19.60 -0.74
C VAL A 34 -18.54 20.12 0.30
N THR A 35 -18.85 19.34 1.30
CA THR A 35 -19.61 19.77 2.49
C THR A 35 -18.64 20.37 3.53
N MET A 36 -19.19 21.16 4.45
CA MET A 36 -18.42 21.72 5.58
C MET A 36 -17.85 20.59 6.45
N ALA A 37 -18.61 19.52 6.65
CA ALA A 37 -18.16 18.34 7.38
C ALA A 37 -16.94 17.67 6.71
N GLN A 38 -16.93 17.54 5.39
CA GLN A 38 -15.78 17.00 4.66
C GLN A 38 -14.58 17.94 4.71
N ALA A 39 -14.79 19.25 4.56
CA ALA A 39 -13.69 20.24 4.61
C ALA A 39 -12.96 20.23 5.97
N ILE A 40 -13.68 20.09 7.08
CA ILE A 40 -13.13 19.99 8.43
C ILE A 40 -12.66 18.57 8.75
N GLY A 41 -13.38 17.56 8.25
CA GLY A 41 -13.18 16.13 8.55
C GLY A 41 -12.14 15.41 7.67
N GLY A 42 -11.17 16.13 7.11
CA GLY A 42 -10.05 15.52 6.36
C GLY A 42 -10.44 15.02 4.97
N MET A 43 -11.39 15.65 4.30
CA MET A 43 -11.84 15.36 2.92
C MET A 43 -12.40 13.93 2.72
N ARG A 44 -12.86 13.28 3.77
CA ARG A 44 -13.33 11.89 3.72
C ARG A 44 -14.48 11.71 2.72
N GLY A 45 -14.28 10.77 1.80
CA GLY A 45 -15.27 10.42 0.77
C GLY A 45 -15.44 11.46 -0.34
N LEU A 46 -14.63 12.51 -0.38
CA LEU A 46 -14.63 13.47 -1.47
C LEU A 46 -13.99 12.86 -2.72
N LYS A 47 -14.69 12.90 -3.85
CA LYS A 47 -14.20 12.41 -5.15
C LYS A 47 -13.45 13.53 -5.87
N SER A 48 -12.15 13.64 -5.66
CA SER A 48 -11.30 14.67 -6.25
C SER A 48 -10.02 14.16 -6.90
N LEU A 49 -9.70 12.87 -6.73
CA LEU A 49 -8.51 12.25 -7.29
C LEU A 49 -8.88 11.31 -8.42
N VAL A 50 -8.03 11.24 -9.45
CA VAL A 50 -8.19 10.33 -10.60
C VAL A 50 -7.09 9.28 -10.54
N THR A 51 -7.47 8.01 -10.58
CA THR A 51 -6.56 6.87 -10.70
C THR A 51 -7.22 5.78 -11.53
N ASP A 52 -6.44 5.18 -12.43
CA ASP A 52 -6.90 4.08 -13.29
C ASP A 52 -6.20 2.76 -12.96
N ILE A 53 -5.30 2.77 -11.97
CA ILE A 53 -4.49 1.61 -11.58
C ILE A 53 -5.25 0.69 -10.66
N SER A 54 -5.96 1.26 -9.69
CA SER A 54 -6.76 0.51 -8.73
C SER A 54 -8.08 1.20 -8.42
N TYR A 55 -9.04 0.41 -7.96
CA TYR A 55 -10.33 0.88 -7.46
C TYR A 55 -10.74 0.07 -6.24
N LEU A 56 -11.19 0.72 -5.18
CA LEU A 56 -11.64 0.08 -3.96
C LEU A 56 -13.15 -0.08 -3.96
N ASP A 57 -13.61 -1.27 -4.34
CA ASP A 57 -15.02 -1.63 -4.29
C ASP A 57 -15.45 -1.97 -2.84
N PRO A 58 -16.55 -1.37 -2.31
CA PRO A 58 -16.99 -1.65 -0.94
C PRO A 58 -17.40 -3.10 -0.67
N GLN A 59 -17.78 -3.87 -1.68
CA GLN A 59 -18.27 -5.24 -1.55
C GLN A 59 -17.24 -6.30 -1.94
N GLU A 60 -16.32 -5.96 -2.85
CA GLU A 60 -15.34 -6.90 -3.41
C GLU A 60 -13.90 -6.59 -2.98
N GLY A 61 -13.65 -5.40 -2.40
CA GLY A 61 -12.32 -4.96 -2.01
C GLY A 61 -11.55 -4.30 -3.15
N ILE A 62 -10.22 -4.31 -3.03
CA ILE A 62 -9.36 -3.68 -4.03
C ILE A 62 -9.38 -4.46 -5.35
N ARG A 63 -9.47 -3.72 -6.44
CA ARG A 63 -9.31 -4.19 -7.81
C ARG A 63 -8.09 -3.54 -8.45
N TYR A 64 -7.27 -4.33 -9.12
CA TYR A 64 -6.14 -3.86 -9.91
C TYR A 64 -6.48 -3.92 -11.39
N ARG A 65 -6.53 -2.77 -12.06
CA ARG A 65 -6.93 -2.67 -13.48
C ARG A 65 -8.25 -3.40 -13.79
N GLY A 66 -9.19 -3.38 -12.84
CA GLY A 66 -10.50 -4.03 -12.97
C GLY A 66 -10.56 -5.47 -12.48
N TYR A 67 -9.43 -6.14 -12.27
CA TYR A 67 -9.39 -7.50 -11.71
C TYR A 67 -9.49 -7.45 -10.18
N THR A 68 -10.29 -8.34 -9.61
CA THR A 68 -10.31 -8.60 -8.16
C THR A 68 -8.99 -9.26 -7.73
N LEU A 69 -8.65 -9.19 -6.43
CA LEU A 69 -7.43 -9.87 -5.96
C LEU A 69 -7.41 -11.38 -6.24
N PRO A 70 -8.47 -12.15 -6.00
CA PRO A 70 -8.49 -13.56 -6.39
C PRO A 70 -8.18 -13.77 -7.87
N GLU A 71 -8.76 -12.96 -8.78
CA GLU A 71 -8.47 -13.04 -10.22
C GLU A 71 -7.01 -12.69 -10.54
N VAL A 72 -6.42 -11.72 -9.82
CA VAL A 72 -4.99 -11.39 -9.97
C VAL A 72 -4.11 -12.58 -9.60
N PHE A 73 -4.39 -13.24 -8.47
CA PHE A 73 -3.61 -14.41 -8.02
C PHE A 73 -3.83 -15.66 -8.88
N GLU A 74 -4.98 -15.79 -9.50
CA GLU A 74 -5.30 -16.86 -10.45
C GLU A 74 -4.61 -16.66 -11.82
N LYS A 75 -4.69 -15.43 -12.35
CA LYS A 75 -4.33 -15.14 -13.76
C LYS A 75 -2.87 -14.77 -13.99
N LEU A 76 -2.20 -14.19 -13.00
CA LEU A 76 -0.81 -13.80 -13.17
C LEU A 76 0.11 -15.02 -13.20
N PRO A 77 1.16 -15.02 -14.05
CA PRO A 77 2.18 -16.06 -14.09
C PRO A 77 2.84 -16.26 -12.72
N LYS A 78 3.15 -17.53 -12.43
CA LYS A 78 3.79 -17.96 -11.18
C LYS A 78 5.16 -18.57 -11.44
N PRO A 79 6.15 -18.41 -10.54
CA PRO A 79 7.38 -19.18 -10.60
C PRO A 79 7.09 -20.68 -10.53
N LYS A 80 7.92 -21.48 -11.16
CA LYS A 80 7.76 -22.93 -11.14
C LYS A 80 7.81 -23.46 -9.69
N GLY A 81 6.74 -24.09 -9.26
CA GLY A 81 6.59 -24.65 -7.91
C GLY A 81 6.18 -23.66 -6.83
N ALA A 82 5.97 -22.38 -7.17
CA ALA A 82 5.45 -21.38 -6.26
C ALA A 82 3.90 -21.36 -6.23
N GLU A 83 3.35 -20.98 -5.11
CA GLU A 83 1.90 -20.78 -4.95
C GLU A 83 1.48 -19.37 -5.36
N MET A 84 2.35 -18.39 -5.17
CA MET A 84 2.09 -16.98 -5.41
C MET A 84 2.69 -16.48 -6.72
N PRO A 85 2.01 -15.53 -7.41
CA PRO A 85 2.49 -15.02 -8.69
C PRO A 85 3.72 -14.12 -8.55
N TYR A 86 4.42 -13.90 -9.67
CA TYR A 86 5.50 -12.92 -9.75
C TYR A 86 5.01 -11.50 -9.42
N VAL A 87 5.75 -10.81 -8.58
CA VAL A 87 5.51 -9.39 -8.28
C VAL A 87 5.67 -8.53 -9.54
N GLU A 88 6.62 -8.88 -10.37
CA GLU A 88 6.89 -8.26 -11.68
C GLU A 88 5.69 -8.40 -12.62
N GLY A 89 4.97 -9.52 -12.55
CA GLY A 89 3.73 -9.73 -13.30
C GLY A 89 2.63 -8.74 -12.89
N LEU A 90 2.51 -8.45 -11.59
CA LEU A 90 1.60 -7.40 -11.13
C LEU A 90 2.01 -6.03 -11.67
N TYR A 91 3.29 -5.68 -11.63
CA TYR A 91 3.75 -4.38 -12.15
C TYR A 91 3.44 -4.20 -13.63
N PHE A 92 3.60 -5.27 -14.42
CA PHE A 92 3.18 -5.27 -15.83
C PHE A 92 1.67 -4.99 -15.97
N LEU A 93 0.83 -5.69 -15.20
CA LEU A 93 -0.62 -5.49 -15.20
C LEU A 93 -0.99 -4.05 -14.83
N LEU A 94 -0.39 -3.49 -13.78
CA LEU A 94 -0.68 -2.12 -13.32
C LEU A 94 -0.36 -1.09 -14.40
N LEU A 95 0.73 -1.28 -15.13
CA LEU A 95 1.14 -0.36 -16.18
C LEU A 95 0.33 -0.49 -17.46
N THR A 96 -0.02 -1.70 -17.89
CA THR A 96 -0.63 -1.95 -19.20
C THR A 96 -2.13 -2.20 -19.14
N GLY A 97 -2.65 -2.70 -18.03
CA GLY A 97 -4.01 -3.22 -17.89
C GLY A 97 -4.18 -4.63 -18.47
N ASP A 98 -3.13 -5.21 -19.04
CA ASP A 98 -3.14 -6.54 -19.64
C ASP A 98 -2.44 -7.54 -18.70
N VAL A 99 -2.95 -8.77 -18.63
CA VAL A 99 -2.28 -9.88 -17.96
C VAL A 99 -1.08 -10.30 -18.82
N PRO A 100 0.16 -10.28 -18.28
CA PRO A 100 1.34 -10.66 -19.05
C PRO A 100 1.40 -12.16 -19.33
N THR A 101 2.08 -12.53 -20.39
CA THR A 101 2.52 -13.91 -20.66
C THR A 101 3.73 -14.26 -19.79
N ASP A 102 4.05 -15.56 -19.67
CA ASP A 102 5.25 -16.04 -18.97
C ASP A 102 6.54 -15.41 -19.52
N SER A 103 6.64 -15.24 -20.85
CA SER A 103 7.78 -14.60 -21.49
C SER A 103 7.90 -13.13 -21.13
N GLU A 104 6.80 -12.38 -21.11
CA GLU A 104 6.79 -10.95 -20.75
C GLU A 104 7.17 -10.73 -19.29
N VAL A 105 6.76 -11.65 -18.40
CA VAL A 105 7.20 -11.59 -16.99
C VAL A 105 8.68 -11.95 -16.87
N ALA A 106 9.16 -12.96 -17.59
CA ALA A 106 10.58 -13.32 -17.58
C ALA A 106 11.48 -12.17 -18.04
N ASP A 107 11.08 -11.46 -19.10
CA ASP A 107 11.78 -10.24 -19.56
C ASP A 107 11.83 -9.16 -18.48
N LEU A 108 10.74 -8.94 -17.75
CA LEU A 108 10.70 -7.94 -16.68
C LEU A 108 11.52 -8.36 -15.44
N VAL A 109 11.50 -9.64 -15.08
CA VAL A 109 12.38 -10.20 -14.05
C VAL A 109 13.84 -9.96 -14.42
N ASP A 110 14.23 -10.16 -15.67
CA ASP A 110 15.59 -9.92 -16.15
C ASP A 110 15.95 -8.42 -16.14
N GLU A 111 15.00 -7.54 -16.47
CA GLU A 111 15.21 -6.10 -16.33
C GLU A 111 15.44 -5.68 -14.87
N PHE A 112 14.69 -6.23 -13.93
CA PHE A 112 14.92 -5.98 -12.50
C PHE A 112 16.28 -6.53 -12.04
N ARG A 113 16.66 -7.73 -12.49
CA ARG A 113 17.98 -8.32 -12.18
C ARG A 113 19.14 -7.43 -12.60
N LYS A 114 19.09 -6.83 -13.79
CA LYS A 114 20.13 -5.93 -14.31
C LYS A 114 20.24 -4.63 -13.51
N ARG A 115 19.16 -4.17 -12.87
CA ARG A 115 19.03 -2.86 -12.23
C ARG A 115 19.19 -2.87 -10.71
N ARG A 116 19.20 -4.04 -10.07
CA ARG A 116 19.13 -4.15 -8.60
C ARG A 116 20.44 -3.85 -7.87
N ILE A 117 21.56 -3.69 -8.55
CA ILE A 117 22.85 -3.37 -7.91
C ILE A 117 22.73 -2.04 -7.19
N LEU A 118 22.87 -2.08 -5.86
CA LEU A 118 22.76 -0.91 -5.02
C LEU A 118 24.11 -0.14 -5.03
N PRO A 119 24.11 1.18 -5.31
CA PRO A 119 25.32 1.98 -5.29
C PRO A 119 25.94 2.03 -3.89
N ARG A 120 27.28 2.03 -3.82
CA ARG A 120 28.04 2.01 -2.56
C ARG A 120 27.62 3.13 -1.58
N TYR A 121 27.39 4.34 -2.08
CA TYR A 121 27.03 5.48 -1.24
C TYR A 121 25.69 5.31 -0.53
N VAL A 122 24.78 4.42 -1.01
CA VAL A 122 23.53 4.12 -0.33
C VAL A 122 23.79 3.30 0.93
N TYR A 123 24.68 2.31 0.87
CA TYR A 123 25.14 1.58 2.06
C TYR A 123 25.78 2.51 3.08
N GLU A 124 26.66 3.41 2.62
CA GLU A 124 27.33 4.39 3.48
C GLU A 124 26.34 5.29 4.23
N VAL A 125 25.27 5.72 3.56
CA VAL A 125 24.20 6.50 4.20
C VAL A 125 23.42 5.67 5.21
N ILE A 126 23.05 4.43 4.87
CA ILE A 126 22.38 3.53 5.81
C ILE A 126 23.26 3.28 7.03
N ASP A 127 24.56 3.04 6.84
CA ASP A 127 25.52 2.77 7.92
C ASP A 127 25.75 3.97 8.83
N ALA A 128 25.60 5.19 8.33
CA ALA A 128 25.72 6.41 9.12
C ALA A 128 24.59 6.62 10.15
N PHE A 129 23.45 5.94 9.99
CA PHE A 129 22.37 6.01 10.98
C PHE A 129 22.74 5.27 12.27
N PRO A 130 22.40 5.81 13.46
CA PRO A 130 22.52 5.10 14.72
C PRO A 130 21.75 3.77 14.73
N SER A 131 22.23 2.79 15.50
CA SER A 131 21.63 1.44 15.58
C SER A 131 20.19 1.39 16.11
N PHE A 132 19.75 2.44 16.79
CA PHE A 132 18.39 2.58 17.33
C PHE A 132 17.47 3.45 16.47
N SER A 133 17.89 3.80 15.25
CA SER A 133 17.08 4.61 14.34
C SER A 133 15.87 3.81 13.82
N PRO A 134 14.68 4.43 13.74
CA PRO A 134 13.51 3.76 13.17
C PRO A 134 13.76 3.29 11.73
N PRO A 135 13.42 2.02 11.38
CA PRO A 135 13.67 1.46 10.05
C PRO A 135 13.10 2.29 8.90
N MET A 136 11.90 2.86 9.10
CA MET A 136 11.23 3.70 8.09
C MET A 136 11.97 5.00 7.81
N ALA A 137 12.63 5.60 8.81
CA ALA A 137 13.45 6.79 8.60
C ALA A 137 14.67 6.47 7.75
N ILE A 138 15.34 5.35 8.03
CA ILE A 138 16.50 4.88 7.23
C ILE A 138 16.04 4.53 5.81
N PHE A 139 14.91 3.85 5.67
CA PHE A 139 14.37 3.45 4.36
C PHE A 139 14.03 4.67 3.48
N SER A 140 13.36 5.68 4.05
CA SER A 140 13.08 6.94 3.35
C SER A 140 14.35 7.68 2.94
N ALA A 141 15.36 7.77 3.83
CA ALA A 141 16.63 8.43 3.54
C ALA A 141 17.45 7.67 2.47
N ALA A 142 17.45 6.34 2.50
CA ALA A 142 18.11 5.52 1.48
C ALA A 142 17.48 5.75 0.09
N ILE A 143 16.16 5.81 0.00
CA ILE A 143 15.45 6.15 -1.25
C ILE A 143 15.84 7.56 -1.72
N LEU A 144 15.76 8.54 -0.83
CA LEU A 144 16.10 9.94 -1.14
C LEU A 144 17.55 10.08 -1.63
N THR A 145 18.48 9.33 -1.06
CA THR A 145 19.89 9.34 -1.44
C THR A 145 20.11 8.90 -2.89
N MET A 146 19.26 8.02 -3.41
CA MET A 146 19.32 7.58 -4.82
C MET A 146 18.82 8.63 -5.82
N GLN A 147 18.29 9.77 -5.38
CA GLN A 147 17.78 10.85 -6.24
C GLN A 147 18.81 11.32 -7.29
N ARG A 148 20.09 11.33 -6.95
CA ARG A 148 21.17 11.67 -7.89
C ARG A 148 21.22 10.78 -9.15
N GLU A 149 20.61 9.60 -9.11
CA GLU A 149 20.52 8.68 -10.24
C GLU A 149 19.38 9.06 -11.22
N SER A 150 18.49 9.97 -10.84
CA SER A 150 17.26 10.27 -11.61
C SER A 150 17.52 10.61 -13.07
N PHE A 151 16.98 9.79 -13.95
CA PHE A 151 16.91 10.07 -15.39
C PHE A 151 15.92 11.19 -15.68
N PHE A 152 14.80 11.22 -14.96
CA PHE A 152 13.80 12.27 -15.14
C PHE A 152 14.41 13.66 -14.85
N ALA A 153 15.09 13.84 -13.72
CA ALA A 153 15.68 15.13 -13.37
C ALA A 153 16.70 15.60 -14.43
N LYS A 154 17.54 14.68 -14.92
CA LYS A 154 18.53 14.98 -15.97
C LYS A 154 17.87 15.35 -17.30
N LYS A 155 16.86 14.59 -17.72
CA LYS A 155 16.13 14.84 -18.98
C LYS A 155 15.30 16.12 -18.90
N TYR A 156 14.69 16.41 -17.75
CA TYR A 156 13.94 17.64 -17.53
C TYR A 156 14.83 18.88 -17.67
N GLN A 157 16.02 18.87 -17.05
CA GLN A 157 17.03 19.94 -17.22
C GLN A 157 17.47 20.09 -18.70
N GLY A 158 17.49 19.01 -19.44
CA GLY A 158 17.81 18.99 -20.87
C GLY A 158 16.66 19.42 -21.80
N GLY A 159 15.49 19.81 -21.24
CA GLY A 159 14.37 20.33 -22.03
C GLY A 159 13.51 19.25 -22.71
N ILE A 160 13.34 18.07 -22.09
CA ILE A 160 12.46 17.03 -22.62
C ILE A 160 11.01 17.52 -22.80
N SER A 161 10.32 17.05 -23.85
CA SER A 161 8.93 17.38 -24.12
C SER A 161 8.01 16.87 -23.01
N LYS A 162 6.96 17.63 -22.70
CA LYS A 162 5.95 17.22 -21.71
C LYS A 162 5.29 15.87 -22.06
N SER A 163 5.10 15.58 -23.35
CA SER A 163 4.58 14.29 -23.83
C SER A 163 5.44 13.10 -23.44
N ASP A 164 6.72 13.32 -23.15
CA ASP A 164 7.72 12.26 -22.95
C ASP A 164 8.15 12.14 -21.48
N TYR A 165 7.55 12.91 -20.56
CA TYR A 165 7.85 12.85 -19.12
C TYR A 165 7.69 11.45 -18.51
N TRP A 166 6.77 10.65 -19.04
CA TRP A 166 6.54 9.28 -18.60
C TRP A 166 7.75 8.37 -18.82
N ASP A 167 8.50 8.56 -19.89
CA ASP A 167 9.61 7.69 -20.30
C ASP A 167 10.76 7.66 -19.28
N PRO A 168 11.43 8.77 -18.92
CA PRO A 168 12.44 8.77 -17.88
C PRO A 168 11.87 8.45 -16.49
N THR A 169 10.58 8.73 -16.24
CA THR A 169 9.90 8.33 -15.00
C THR A 169 9.77 6.82 -14.91
N PHE A 170 9.46 6.15 -16.01
CA PHE A 170 9.43 4.69 -16.10
C PHE A 170 10.81 4.09 -15.82
N GLU A 171 11.88 4.65 -16.40
CA GLU A 171 13.24 4.19 -16.14
C GLU A 171 13.65 4.36 -14.67
N ASP A 172 13.35 5.51 -14.06
CA ASP A 172 13.59 5.74 -12.63
C ASP A 172 12.80 4.77 -11.75
N SER A 173 11.55 4.46 -12.15
CA SER A 173 10.68 3.53 -11.41
C SER A 173 11.24 2.10 -11.41
N LEU A 174 11.67 1.59 -12.56
CA LEU A 174 12.32 0.28 -12.65
C LEU A 174 13.61 0.22 -11.82
N ASN A 175 14.42 1.29 -11.89
CA ASN A 175 15.68 1.37 -11.14
C ASN A 175 15.44 1.40 -9.63
N LEU A 176 14.42 2.10 -9.16
CA LEU A 176 14.07 2.13 -7.74
C LEU A 176 13.51 0.79 -7.28
N LEU A 177 12.46 0.29 -7.93
CA LEU A 177 11.78 -0.94 -7.53
C LEU A 177 12.74 -2.14 -7.47
N ALA A 178 13.66 -2.24 -8.42
CA ALA A 178 14.66 -3.30 -8.42
C ALA A 178 15.60 -3.28 -7.21
N LYS A 179 15.81 -2.11 -6.59
CA LYS A 179 16.75 -1.91 -5.47
C LYS A 179 16.08 -1.96 -4.10
N LEU A 180 14.77 -1.70 -4.00
CA LEU A 180 14.08 -1.63 -2.72
C LEU A 180 14.21 -2.89 -1.85
N PRO A 181 14.14 -4.13 -2.38
CA PRO A 181 14.32 -5.33 -1.59
C PRO A 181 15.70 -5.40 -0.92
N GLU A 182 16.77 -5.01 -1.63
CA GLU A 182 18.12 -5.00 -1.08
C GLU A 182 18.30 -3.90 -0.04
N VAL A 183 17.75 -2.71 -0.26
CA VAL A 183 17.75 -1.62 0.74
C VAL A 183 17.08 -2.10 2.04
N ALA A 184 15.92 -2.72 1.94
CA ALA A 184 15.19 -3.21 3.11
C ALA A 184 15.93 -4.33 3.83
N ALA A 185 16.45 -5.33 3.10
CA ALA A 185 17.20 -6.44 3.68
C ALA A 185 18.50 -5.94 4.34
N TYR A 186 19.17 -4.94 3.76
CA TYR A 186 20.36 -4.34 4.34
C TYR A 186 20.07 -3.58 5.64
N ILE A 187 18.96 -2.81 5.68
CA ILE A 187 18.49 -2.14 6.90
C ILE A 187 18.20 -3.17 8.00
N TYR A 188 17.53 -4.27 7.65
CA TYR A 188 17.24 -5.33 8.59
C TYR A 188 18.52 -5.98 9.14
N ALA A 189 19.47 -6.32 8.27
CA ALA A 189 20.75 -6.89 8.66
C ALA A 189 21.53 -5.96 9.60
N LYS A 190 21.56 -4.66 9.29
CA LYS A 190 22.21 -3.65 10.12
C LYS A 190 21.58 -3.53 11.51
N LEU A 191 20.25 -3.44 11.59
CA LEU A 191 19.56 -3.14 12.85
C LEU A 191 19.39 -4.37 13.75
N TYR A 192 19.20 -5.56 13.15
CA TYR A 192 18.72 -6.73 13.86
C TYR A 192 19.57 -8.00 13.68
N ARG A 193 20.65 -7.93 12.86
CA ARG A 193 21.54 -9.08 12.58
C ARG A 193 23.03 -8.73 12.66
N ASP A 194 23.39 -7.77 13.49
CA ASP A 194 24.79 -7.37 13.70
C ASP A 194 25.56 -7.05 12.38
N GLY A 195 24.84 -6.56 11.37
CA GLY A 195 25.40 -6.26 10.06
C GLY A 195 25.64 -7.49 9.15
N ASN A 196 25.25 -8.69 9.58
CA ASN A 196 25.37 -9.91 8.78
C ASN A 196 24.40 -9.92 7.62
N ARG A 197 24.86 -9.49 6.44
CA ARG A 197 24.06 -9.45 5.23
C ARG A 197 24.24 -10.68 4.36
N ILE A 198 23.17 -11.10 3.70
CA ILE A 198 23.18 -12.10 2.64
C ILE A 198 23.11 -11.37 1.29
N GLN A 199 24.03 -11.73 0.39
CA GLN A 199 24.10 -11.12 -0.94
C GLN A 199 22.90 -11.48 -1.79
N SER A 200 22.47 -10.56 -2.66
CA SER A 200 21.43 -10.80 -3.66
C SER A 200 21.79 -11.97 -4.57
N ASN A 201 20.82 -12.86 -4.82
CA ASN A 201 20.99 -13.99 -5.74
C ASN A 201 20.47 -13.64 -7.14
N PRO A 202 21.33 -13.61 -8.18
CA PRO A 202 20.94 -13.20 -9.52
C PRO A 202 19.91 -14.12 -10.22
N ASN A 203 19.63 -15.29 -9.70
CA ASN A 203 18.71 -16.23 -10.33
C ASN A 203 17.27 -16.13 -9.81
N LEU A 204 17.02 -15.29 -8.80
CA LEU A 204 15.72 -15.19 -8.14
C LEU A 204 14.93 -13.96 -8.62
N ASP A 205 13.60 -14.08 -8.63
CA ASP A 205 12.66 -12.96 -8.79
C ASP A 205 12.66 -12.05 -7.55
N MET A 206 11.94 -10.95 -7.60
CA MET A 206 11.93 -9.93 -6.55
C MET A 206 11.56 -10.50 -5.17
N GLY A 207 10.47 -11.31 -5.10
CA GLY A 207 9.98 -11.87 -3.83
C GLY A 207 10.93 -12.93 -3.27
N ALA A 208 11.38 -13.86 -4.10
CA ALA A 208 12.31 -14.91 -3.69
C ALA A 208 13.69 -14.35 -3.32
N ASN A 209 14.16 -13.35 -4.05
CA ASN A 209 15.43 -12.69 -3.73
C ASN A 209 15.38 -11.93 -2.40
N PHE A 210 14.24 -11.31 -2.10
CA PHE A 210 14.03 -10.68 -0.80
C PHE A 210 14.09 -11.72 0.33
N ALA A 211 13.32 -12.81 0.24
CA ALA A 211 13.35 -13.91 1.21
C ALA A 211 14.75 -14.49 1.41
N HIS A 212 15.48 -14.68 0.31
CA HIS A 212 16.88 -15.13 0.33
C HIS A 212 17.79 -14.15 1.09
N MET A 213 17.72 -12.85 0.81
CA MET A 213 18.52 -11.83 1.51
C MET A 213 18.14 -11.70 2.98
N MET A 214 16.89 -11.95 3.32
CA MET A 214 16.42 -12.05 4.71
C MET A 214 16.90 -13.35 5.41
N GLY A 215 17.44 -14.32 4.67
CA GLY A 215 17.89 -15.60 5.20
C GLY A 215 16.76 -16.47 5.73
N ILE A 216 15.56 -16.31 5.20
CA ILE A 216 14.35 -17.05 5.61
C ILE A 216 14.06 -18.11 4.54
N PRO A 217 13.92 -19.39 4.91
CA PRO A 217 13.67 -20.47 3.96
C PRO A 217 12.26 -20.42 3.38
N GLN A 218 12.01 -21.23 2.36
CA GLN A 218 10.67 -21.47 1.84
C GLN A 218 9.71 -21.93 2.95
N PRO A 219 8.45 -21.51 2.87
CA PRO A 219 7.78 -20.78 1.79
C PRO A 219 7.78 -19.24 1.95
N TYR A 220 8.75 -18.64 2.63
CA TYR A 220 8.77 -17.19 2.82
C TYR A 220 8.95 -16.38 1.53
N ASP A 221 9.46 -16.99 0.47
CA ASP A 221 9.46 -16.41 -0.89
C ASP A 221 8.01 -16.16 -1.39
N ASP A 222 7.09 -17.07 -1.14
CA ASP A 222 5.66 -16.88 -1.42
C ASP A 222 5.01 -15.87 -0.48
N VAL A 223 5.39 -15.85 0.80
CA VAL A 223 4.96 -14.77 1.73
C VAL A 223 5.38 -13.40 1.21
N SER A 224 6.62 -13.28 0.73
CA SER A 224 7.13 -12.01 0.18
C SER A 224 6.34 -11.56 -1.04
N ARG A 225 6.06 -12.47 -1.99
CA ARG A 225 5.23 -12.19 -3.17
C ARG A 225 3.82 -11.78 -2.77
N LEU A 226 3.17 -12.56 -1.91
CA LEU A 226 1.84 -12.26 -1.37
C LEU A 226 1.80 -10.87 -0.76
N ASN A 227 2.73 -10.58 0.17
CA ASN A 227 2.79 -9.31 0.88
C ASN A 227 2.97 -8.12 -0.08
N PHE A 228 3.89 -8.21 -1.04
CA PHE A 228 4.14 -7.12 -1.98
C PHE A 228 2.96 -6.88 -2.92
N ILE A 229 2.26 -7.93 -3.35
CA ILE A 229 1.11 -7.84 -4.25
C ILE A 229 -0.10 -7.24 -3.54
N ILE A 230 -0.48 -7.74 -2.36
CA ILE A 230 -1.69 -7.25 -1.66
C ILE A 230 -1.55 -5.84 -1.12
N HIS A 231 -0.31 -5.36 -0.94
CA HIS A 231 -0.02 -4.01 -0.46
C HIS A 231 0.32 -3.02 -1.58
N ALA A 232 0.35 -3.45 -2.85
CA ALA A 232 0.86 -2.65 -3.96
C ALA A 232 0.10 -1.33 -4.12
N ASP A 233 -1.22 -1.35 -4.04
CA ASP A 233 -2.03 -0.14 -4.08
C ASP A 233 -3.37 -0.32 -3.35
N HIS A 234 -3.99 0.79 -2.97
CA HIS A 234 -5.29 0.79 -2.31
C HIS A 234 -6.03 2.10 -2.56
N GLU A 235 -6.27 2.43 -3.85
CA GLU A 235 -6.79 3.73 -4.28
C GLU A 235 -5.80 4.89 -4.00
N SER A 236 -6.06 6.07 -4.53
CA SER A 236 -5.17 7.23 -4.35
C SER A 236 -5.49 8.09 -3.12
N GLY A 237 -6.59 7.83 -2.42
CA GLY A 237 -7.06 8.67 -1.30
C GLY A 237 -6.39 8.39 0.05
N ASN A 238 -5.65 7.30 0.20
CA ASN A 238 -4.93 7.02 1.44
C ASN A 238 -3.66 7.89 1.56
N VAL A 239 -3.17 8.11 2.79
CA VAL A 239 -2.11 9.08 3.06
C VAL A 239 -0.84 8.84 2.25
N SER A 240 -0.35 7.61 2.19
CA SER A 240 0.87 7.31 1.43
C SER A 240 0.69 7.55 -0.07
N ALA A 241 -0.39 7.05 -0.65
CA ALA A 241 -0.66 7.22 -2.08
C ALA A 241 -0.84 8.70 -2.43
N HIS A 242 -1.68 9.43 -1.71
CA HIS A 242 -1.91 10.85 -1.97
C HIS A 242 -0.64 11.69 -1.80
N THR A 243 0.18 11.40 -0.78
CA THR A 243 1.47 12.09 -0.60
C THR A 243 2.41 11.85 -1.79
N GLY A 244 2.50 10.62 -2.28
CA GLY A 244 3.31 10.30 -3.46
C GLY A 244 2.83 11.03 -4.72
N HIS A 245 1.53 11.03 -4.99
CA HIS A 245 0.90 11.77 -6.09
C HIS A 245 1.10 13.28 -5.96
N LEU A 246 0.81 13.84 -4.79
CA LEU A 246 0.92 15.29 -4.53
C LEU A 246 2.33 15.78 -4.82
N VAL A 247 3.35 15.08 -4.29
CA VAL A 247 4.76 15.45 -4.54
C VAL A 247 5.12 15.27 -5.99
N ALA A 248 4.70 14.18 -6.64
CA ALA A 248 4.95 13.94 -8.06
C ALA A 248 4.28 14.97 -8.97
N SER A 249 3.12 15.54 -8.59
CA SER A 249 2.40 16.55 -9.36
C SER A 249 3.22 17.81 -9.58
N SER A 250 4.17 18.12 -8.68
CA SER A 250 5.12 19.22 -8.82
C SER A 250 6.29 18.93 -9.76
N LEU A 251 6.28 17.79 -10.47
CA LEU A 251 7.36 17.26 -11.30
C LEU A 251 8.62 16.86 -10.48
N SER A 252 8.47 16.63 -9.18
CA SER A 252 9.50 15.94 -8.38
C SER A 252 9.70 14.53 -8.94
N ASP A 253 10.96 14.07 -9.03
CA ASP A 253 11.25 12.74 -9.57
C ASP A 253 10.73 11.60 -8.65
N ILE A 254 10.86 10.37 -9.12
CA ILE A 254 10.37 9.16 -8.43
C ILE A 254 10.99 9.02 -7.03
N TYR A 255 12.27 9.31 -6.87
CA TYR A 255 12.96 9.13 -5.58
C TYR A 255 12.44 10.10 -4.52
N LEU A 256 12.24 11.38 -4.87
CA LEU A 256 11.62 12.38 -4.01
C LEU A 256 10.17 12.00 -3.66
N SER A 257 9.41 11.58 -4.66
CA SER A 257 7.98 11.25 -4.51
C SER A 257 7.78 10.00 -3.64
N ILE A 258 8.57 8.95 -3.86
CA ILE A 258 8.46 7.71 -3.09
C ILE A 258 9.04 7.89 -1.68
N SER A 259 10.12 8.65 -1.48
CA SER A 259 10.58 8.99 -0.13
C SER A 259 9.50 9.73 0.66
N ALA A 260 8.78 10.68 0.05
CA ALA A 260 7.65 11.37 0.68
C ALA A 260 6.49 10.41 0.98
N MET A 261 6.15 9.50 0.07
CA MET A 261 5.16 8.43 0.27
C MET A 261 5.51 7.55 1.47
N ILE A 262 6.78 7.14 1.62
CA ILE A 262 7.29 6.35 2.75
C ILE A 262 7.10 7.10 4.08
N ASN A 263 7.34 8.41 4.10
CA ASN A 263 7.11 9.23 5.29
C ASN A 263 5.61 9.32 5.64
N GLY A 264 4.74 9.42 4.66
CA GLY A 264 3.29 9.34 4.86
C GLY A 264 2.84 7.96 5.40
N LEU A 265 3.49 6.88 4.92
CA LEU A 265 3.21 5.52 5.37
C LEU A 265 3.65 5.27 6.82
N ALA A 266 4.70 5.93 7.28
CA ALA A 266 5.26 5.76 8.63
C ALA A 266 4.37 6.31 9.76
N GLY A 267 3.26 6.97 9.44
CA GLY A 267 2.37 7.55 10.43
C GLY A 267 1.55 6.49 11.21
N PRO A 268 1.35 6.68 12.54
CA PRO A 268 0.65 5.70 13.38
C PRO A 268 -0.82 5.45 13.00
N LEU A 269 -1.46 6.40 12.32
CA LEU A 269 -2.83 6.24 11.83
C LEU A 269 -2.91 5.62 10.41
N HIS A 270 -1.80 5.10 9.88
CA HIS A 270 -1.76 4.56 8.52
C HIS A 270 -1.01 3.23 8.44
N GLY A 271 0.32 3.20 8.44
CA GLY A 271 1.09 1.99 8.17
C GLY A 271 1.44 1.12 9.39
N LEU A 272 1.06 1.53 10.61
CA LEU A 272 1.44 0.84 11.85
C LEU A 272 0.34 -0.10 12.41
N ALA A 273 -0.81 -0.19 11.75
CA ALA A 273 -1.96 -0.93 12.31
C ALA A 273 -1.67 -2.42 12.55
N ASN A 274 -0.91 -3.08 11.69
CA ASN A 274 -0.54 -4.48 11.85
C ASN A 274 0.34 -4.75 13.09
N GLN A 275 1.17 -3.78 13.49
CA GLN A 275 1.99 -3.86 14.70
C GLN A 275 1.11 -3.83 15.95
N GLU A 276 0.11 -2.95 15.96
CA GLU A 276 -0.83 -2.84 17.07
C GLU A 276 -1.70 -4.10 17.20
N VAL A 277 -2.13 -4.69 16.08
CA VAL A 277 -2.84 -5.97 16.08
C VAL A 277 -1.98 -7.07 16.71
N LEU A 278 -0.72 -7.19 16.30
CA LEU A 278 0.17 -8.24 16.81
C LEU A 278 0.46 -8.08 18.30
N ARG A 279 0.74 -6.86 18.77
CA ARG A 279 0.91 -6.58 20.21
C ARG A 279 -0.35 -6.95 21.00
N TRP A 280 -1.51 -6.57 20.49
CA TRP A 280 -2.78 -6.89 21.15
C TRP A 280 -3.02 -8.41 21.19
N LEU A 281 -2.72 -9.15 20.11
CA LEU A 281 -2.82 -10.61 20.08
C LEU A 281 -1.87 -11.28 21.08
N GLN A 282 -0.63 -10.81 21.20
CA GLN A 282 0.34 -11.35 22.15
C GLN A 282 -0.11 -11.13 23.60
N ASN A 283 -0.64 -9.94 23.91
CA ASN A 283 -1.24 -9.66 25.21
C ASN A 283 -2.47 -10.56 25.47
N LEU A 284 -3.24 -10.88 24.44
CA LEU A 284 -4.37 -11.81 24.55
C LEU A 284 -3.88 -13.22 24.85
N VAL A 285 -2.86 -13.71 24.12
CA VAL A 285 -2.24 -15.02 24.38
C VAL A 285 -1.71 -15.12 25.80
N GLU A 286 -1.05 -14.07 26.30
CA GLU A 286 -0.56 -14.01 27.68
C GLU A 286 -1.72 -14.10 28.71
N LYS A 287 -2.81 -13.38 28.49
CA LYS A 287 -4.01 -13.43 29.35
C LYS A 287 -4.71 -14.79 29.36
N MET A 288 -4.53 -15.59 28.31
CA MET A 288 -5.06 -16.95 28.18
C MET A 288 -4.01 -18.03 28.55
N ASP A 289 -2.96 -17.65 29.30
CA ASP A 289 -1.88 -18.54 29.75
C ASP A 289 -1.23 -19.36 28.61
N GLY A 290 -1.19 -18.79 27.39
CA GLY A 290 -0.61 -19.45 26.22
C GLY A 290 -1.44 -20.62 25.68
N GLN A 291 -2.67 -20.79 26.12
CA GLN A 291 -3.58 -21.85 25.66
C GLN A 291 -4.56 -21.32 24.65
N VAL A 292 -4.94 -22.16 23.67
CA VAL A 292 -6.03 -21.80 22.74
C VAL A 292 -7.35 -21.76 23.53
N PRO A 293 -8.02 -20.59 23.63
CA PRO A 293 -9.25 -20.49 24.39
C PRO A 293 -10.39 -21.24 23.71
N THR A 294 -11.40 -21.58 24.46
CA THR A 294 -12.68 -22.00 23.91
C THR A 294 -13.39 -20.83 23.21
N GLU A 295 -14.35 -21.13 22.37
CA GLU A 295 -15.11 -20.10 21.68
C GLU A 295 -15.84 -19.17 22.67
N GLU A 296 -16.35 -19.73 23.79
CA GLU A 296 -17.05 -18.95 24.82
C GLU A 296 -16.11 -18.03 25.60
N GLU A 297 -14.90 -18.47 25.93
CA GLU A 297 -13.87 -17.63 26.55
C GLU A 297 -13.46 -16.48 25.62
N MET A 298 -13.31 -16.75 24.32
CA MET A 298 -13.01 -15.73 23.33
C MET A 298 -14.16 -14.73 23.19
N LYS A 299 -15.42 -15.17 23.16
CA LYS A 299 -16.60 -14.28 23.12
C LYS A 299 -16.63 -13.37 24.35
N GLN A 300 -16.42 -13.93 25.52
CA GLN A 300 -16.37 -13.15 26.76
C GLN A 300 -15.28 -12.09 26.72
N PHE A 301 -14.08 -12.47 26.29
CA PHE A 301 -12.95 -11.53 26.16
C PHE A 301 -13.27 -10.37 25.19
N VAL A 302 -13.88 -10.67 24.04
CA VAL A 302 -14.29 -9.66 23.05
C VAL A 302 -15.31 -8.69 23.64
N TRP A 303 -16.33 -9.21 24.35
CA TRP A 303 -17.32 -8.37 25.03
C TRP A 303 -16.69 -7.50 26.13
N ASP A 304 -15.80 -8.03 26.93
CA ASP A 304 -15.11 -7.29 27.99
C ASP A 304 -14.26 -6.14 27.39
N THR A 305 -13.57 -6.42 26.28
CA THR A 305 -12.80 -5.41 25.55
C THR A 305 -13.71 -4.28 25.05
N LEU A 306 -14.83 -4.60 24.41
CA LEU A 306 -15.77 -3.60 23.89
C LEU A 306 -16.48 -2.81 25.01
N ASN A 307 -16.82 -3.47 26.12
CA ASN A 307 -17.46 -2.84 27.27
C ASN A 307 -16.50 -1.90 28.04
N SER A 308 -15.19 -2.15 27.98
CA SER A 308 -14.17 -1.23 28.50
C SER A 308 -13.95 0.01 27.63
N GLY A 309 -14.68 0.13 26.51
CA GLY A 309 -14.55 1.25 25.56
C GLY A 309 -13.41 1.09 24.56
N GLN A 310 -12.75 -0.07 24.54
CA GLN A 310 -11.70 -0.37 23.57
C GLN A 310 -12.28 -0.96 22.27
N VAL A 311 -11.49 -0.93 21.19
CA VAL A 311 -11.82 -1.56 19.91
C VAL A 311 -11.07 -2.88 19.78
N ILE A 312 -11.57 -3.76 18.92
CA ILE A 312 -10.83 -4.97 18.51
C ILE A 312 -9.96 -4.59 17.31
N PRO A 313 -8.62 -4.54 17.46
CA PRO A 313 -7.73 -4.17 16.37
C PRO A 313 -7.82 -5.15 15.19
N GLY A 314 -7.62 -4.64 13.97
CA GLY A 314 -7.72 -5.46 12.75
C GLY A 314 -9.14 -5.68 12.25
N PHE A 315 -10.18 -5.21 12.95
CA PHE A 315 -11.58 -5.31 12.54
C PHE A 315 -12.14 -3.93 12.21
N GLY A 316 -12.88 -3.87 11.11
CA GLY A 316 -13.46 -2.64 10.59
C GLY A 316 -12.66 -2.03 9.43
N HIS A 317 -13.34 -1.22 8.63
CA HIS A 317 -12.74 -0.48 7.52
C HIS A 317 -13.60 0.73 7.14
N ALA A 318 -12.96 1.82 6.72
CA ALA A 318 -13.67 3.05 6.34
C ALA A 318 -14.57 2.84 5.10
N VAL A 319 -14.11 2.08 4.11
CA VAL A 319 -14.77 1.88 2.81
C VAL A 319 -15.43 0.50 2.72
N LEU A 320 -14.72 -0.58 3.03
CA LEU A 320 -15.20 -1.96 2.87
C LEU A 320 -16.44 -2.26 3.72
N ARG A 321 -17.30 -3.15 3.23
CA ARG A 321 -18.52 -3.63 3.90
C ARG A 321 -18.56 -5.15 4.04
N LYS A 322 -17.52 -5.83 3.57
CA LYS A 322 -17.28 -7.28 3.71
C LYS A 322 -15.85 -7.52 4.16
N THR A 323 -15.49 -8.77 4.42
CA THR A 323 -14.12 -9.20 4.68
C THR A 323 -13.18 -8.69 3.58
N ASP A 324 -12.07 -8.11 3.98
CA ASP A 324 -11.03 -7.65 3.06
C ASP A 324 -10.43 -8.85 2.30
N PRO A 325 -10.44 -8.88 0.96
CA PRO A 325 -9.88 -10.01 0.22
C PRO A 325 -8.39 -10.20 0.45
N ARG A 326 -7.67 -9.16 0.87
CA ARG A 326 -6.26 -9.27 1.29
C ARG A 326 -6.10 -10.13 2.54
N TYR A 327 -7.00 -9.95 3.51
CA TYR A 327 -7.09 -10.82 4.68
C TYR A 327 -7.42 -12.27 4.29
N THR A 328 -8.37 -12.47 3.38
CA THR A 328 -8.77 -13.81 2.93
C THR A 328 -7.60 -14.57 2.33
N LEU A 329 -6.84 -13.96 1.43
CA LEU A 329 -5.66 -14.58 0.82
C LEU A 329 -4.57 -14.93 1.86
N GLN A 330 -4.33 -14.03 2.81
CA GLN A 330 -3.38 -14.29 3.90
C GLN A 330 -3.86 -15.45 4.79
N ARG A 331 -5.16 -15.49 5.10
CA ARG A 331 -5.75 -16.55 5.92
C ARG A 331 -5.67 -17.91 5.22
N GLU A 332 -5.93 -17.98 3.93
CA GLU A 332 -5.80 -19.20 3.12
C GLU A 332 -4.36 -19.72 3.13
N PHE A 333 -3.38 -18.83 2.97
CA PHE A 333 -1.97 -19.17 3.13
C PHE A 333 -1.67 -19.73 4.52
N CYS A 334 -2.14 -19.08 5.57
CA CYS A 334 -1.93 -19.55 6.96
C CYS A 334 -2.61 -20.90 7.23
N GLN A 335 -3.80 -21.14 6.69
CA GLN A 335 -4.49 -22.44 6.80
C GLN A 335 -3.68 -23.59 6.19
N THR A 336 -2.91 -23.30 5.15
CA THR A 336 -2.06 -24.28 4.47
C THR A 336 -0.74 -24.50 5.22
N HIS A 337 -0.08 -23.42 5.64
CA HIS A 337 1.32 -23.45 6.10
C HIS A 337 1.51 -23.24 7.61
N MET A 338 0.49 -22.71 8.30
CA MET A 338 0.62 -22.26 9.70
C MET A 338 -0.53 -22.74 10.62
N LYS A 339 -1.25 -23.82 10.24
CA LYS A 339 -2.46 -24.27 10.94
C LYS A 339 -2.25 -24.55 12.45
N ASP A 340 -1.03 -24.97 12.81
CA ASP A 340 -0.66 -25.30 14.18
C ASP A 340 0.00 -24.11 14.93
N ASP A 341 0.16 -22.95 14.27
CA ASP A 341 0.66 -21.72 14.87
C ASP A 341 -0.36 -21.14 15.86
N LEU A 342 0.09 -20.83 17.07
CA LEU A 342 -0.79 -20.37 18.14
C LEU A 342 -1.48 -19.03 17.78
N LEU A 343 -0.74 -18.07 17.25
CA LEU A 343 -1.30 -16.77 16.87
C LEU A 343 -2.30 -16.89 15.73
N PHE A 344 -2.04 -17.82 14.79
CA PHE A 344 -3.00 -18.10 13.72
C PHE A 344 -4.29 -18.73 14.28
N GLN A 345 -4.20 -19.66 15.22
CA GLN A 345 -5.40 -20.24 15.84
C GLN A 345 -6.25 -19.18 16.55
N TYR A 346 -5.62 -18.20 17.20
CA TYR A 346 -6.32 -17.06 17.80
C TYR A 346 -7.01 -16.19 16.75
N THR A 347 -6.31 -15.82 15.66
CA THR A 347 -6.92 -14.97 14.61
C THR A 347 -8.02 -15.70 13.85
N ASP A 348 -7.90 -17.01 13.62
CA ASP A 348 -8.96 -17.83 13.03
C ASP A 348 -10.21 -17.90 13.91
N MET A 349 -10.04 -17.98 15.22
CA MET A 349 -11.14 -17.93 16.18
C MET A 349 -11.77 -16.53 16.25
N LEU A 350 -10.95 -15.47 16.29
CA LEU A 350 -11.45 -14.09 16.25
C LEU A 350 -12.26 -13.81 14.99
N TYR A 351 -11.87 -14.37 13.85
CA TYR A 351 -12.64 -14.27 12.61
C TYR A 351 -14.06 -14.82 12.74
N LYS A 352 -14.26 -15.88 13.52
CA LYS A 352 -15.58 -16.49 13.78
C LYS A 352 -16.39 -15.70 14.80
N VAL A 353 -15.73 -15.22 15.85
CA VAL A 353 -16.37 -14.65 17.05
C VAL A 353 -16.67 -13.15 16.92
N VAL A 354 -15.72 -12.36 16.39
CA VAL A 354 -15.80 -10.89 16.43
C VAL A 354 -16.92 -10.33 15.53
N PRO A 355 -17.09 -10.75 14.27
CA PRO A 355 -18.08 -10.15 13.39
C PRO A 355 -19.53 -10.25 13.93
N PRO A 356 -20.02 -11.40 14.44
CA PRO A 356 -21.36 -11.47 15.05
C PRO A 356 -21.51 -10.53 16.25
N ILE A 357 -20.49 -10.44 17.12
CA ILE A 357 -20.51 -9.57 18.30
C ILE A 357 -20.57 -8.09 17.90
N LEU A 358 -19.77 -7.66 16.93
CA LEU A 358 -19.80 -6.28 16.44
C LEU A 358 -21.13 -5.94 15.75
N GLN A 359 -21.79 -6.91 15.09
CA GLN A 359 -23.13 -6.74 14.53
C GLN A 359 -24.17 -6.60 15.64
N GLU A 360 -24.11 -7.41 16.69
CA GLU A 360 -24.99 -7.33 17.86
C GLU A 360 -24.81 -5.99 18.59
N GLN A 361 -23.58 -5.54 18.79
CA GLN A 361 -23.29 -4.23 19.38
C GLN A 361 -23.85 -3.06 18.56
N GLY A 362 -23.92 -3.19 17.23
CA GLY A 362 -24.57 -2.25 16.31
C GLY A 362 -23.82 -0.92 16.09
N LYS A 363 -22.59 -0.75 16.60
CA LYS A 363 -21.79 0.48 16.43
C LYS A 363 -20.89 0.44 15.18
N ALA A 364 -20.42 -0.73 14.78
CA ALA A 364 -19.50 -0.88 13.66
C ALA A 364 -20.24 -0.91 12.32
N LYS A 365 -19.87 -0.01 11.39
CA LYS A 365 -20.38 -0.04 10.01
C LYS A 365 -19.85 -1.24 9.20
N ASN A 366 -18.67 -1.69 9.54
CA ASN A 366 -18.02 -2.88 8.99
C ASN A 366 -17.49 -3.73 10.15
N PRO A 367 -18.04 -4.92 10.42
CA PRO A 367 -17.61 -5.79 11.50
C PRO A 367 -16.48 -6.75 11.08
N TRP A 368 -16.12 -6.78 9.79
CA TRP A 368 -15.21 -7.77 9.21
C TRP A 368 -13.73 -7.39 9.38
N PRO A 369 -12.82 -8.39 9.36
CA PRO A 369 -11.40 -8.11 9.44
C PRO A 369 -10.86 -7.42 8.19
N ASN A 370 -9.84 -6.62 8.37
CA ASN A 370 -9.04 -5.99 7.33
C ASN A 370 -7.66 -6.68 7.19
N VAL A 371 -6.83 -6.20 6.28
CA VAL A 371 -5.51 -6.79 5.98
C VAL A 371 -4.60 -6.90 7.21
N ASP A 372 -4.69 -5.96 8.14
CA ASP A 372 -3.80 -5.87 9.30
C ASP A 372 -4.07 -6.96 10.35
N ALA A 373 -5.27 -7.54 10.34
CA ALA A 373 -5.63 -8.62 11.28
C ALA A 373 -4.75 -9.88 11.13
N GLN A 374 -4.10 -10.08 9.98
CA GLN A 374 -3.34 -11.28 9.66
C GLN A 374 -1.87 -11.01 9.31
N SER A 375 -1.56 -9.84 8.71
CA SER A 375 -0.24 -9.60 8.11
C SER A 375 0.92 -9.71 9.10
N GLY A 376 0.77 -9.20 10.31
CA GLY A 376 1.84 -9.21 11.32
C GLY A 376 2.22 -10.61 11.79
N ILE A 377 1.23 -11.50 11.98
CA ILE A 377 1.49 -12.84 12.50
C ILE A 377 2.25 -13.73 11.50
N ILE A 378 2.05 -13.52 10.19
CA ILE A 378 2.78 -14.27 9.18
C ILE A 378 4.27 -13.95 9.28
N HIS A 379 4.64 -12.68 9.34
CA HIS A 379 6.03 -12.28 9.46
C HIS A 379 6.66 -12.78 10.78
N TRP A 380 5.90 -12.68 11.88
CA TRP A 380 6.31 -13.21 13.19
C TRP A 380 6.59 -14.71 13.15
N HIS A 381 5.71 -15.49 12.56
CA HIS A 381 5.86 -16.95 12.42
C HIS A 381 7.18 -17.32 11.71
N TYR A 382 7.55 -16.58 10.67
CA TYR A 382 8.78 -16.80 9.91
C TYR A 382 10.02 -16.12 10.52
N GLY A 383 9.92 -15.60 11.74
CA GLY A 383 11.07 -15.13 12.53
C GLY A 383 11.46 -13.67 12.30
N ILE A 384 10.61 -12.86 11.66
CA ILE A 384 10.75 -11.41 11.70
C ILE A 384 9.95 -10.92 12.90
N THR A 385 10.62 -10.74 14.02
CA THR A 385 9.98 -10.40 15.31
C THR A 385 10.03 -8.89 15.62
N GLU A 386 10.69 -8.13 14.79
CA GLU A 386 10.87 -6.69 14.93
C GLU A 386 9.70 -5.95 14.27
N TYR A 387 8.68 -5.61 15.04
CA TYR A 387 7.43 -4.98 14.56
C TYR A 387 7.66 -3.75 13.70
N GLU A 388 8.62 -2.91 14.09
CA GLU A 388 8.91 -1.66 13.40
C GLU A 388 9.34 -1.87 11.95
N PHE A 389 9.80 -3.10 11.62
CA PHE A 389 10.21 -3.43 10.26
C PHE A 389 9.04 -3.76 9.32
N TYR A 390 7.86 -4.12 9.85
CA TYR A 390 6.72 -4.51 9.00
C TYR A 390 6.25 -3.40 8.07
N THR A 391 6.34 -2.15 8.51
CA THR A 391 6.00 -1.00 7.67
C THR A 391 6.99 -0.80 6.52
N VAL A 392 8.25 -1.24 6.66
CA VAL A 392 9.21 -1.29 5.54
C VAL A 392 8.75 -2.29 4.48
N LEU A 393 8.30 -3.48 4.90
CA LEU A 393 7.76 -4.50 3.99
C LEU A 393 6.54 -3.97 3.23
N PHE A 394 5.64 -3.28 3.94
CA PHE A 394 4.52 -2.58 3.35
C PHE A 394 4.99 -1.52 2.33
N GLY A 395 6.02 -0.75 2.67
CA GLY A 395 6.60 0.29 1.82
C GLY A 395 7.13 -0.23 0.49
N ILE A 396 7.75 -1.42 0.47
CA ILE A 396 8.18 -2.07 -0.77
C ILE A 396 6.96 -2.32 -1.68
N GLY A 397 5.93 -2.99 -1.15
CA GLY A 397 4.71 -3.27 -1.89
C GLY A 397 4.07 -1.98 -2.42
N ARG A 398 3.84 -0.97 -1.56
CA ARG A 398 3.19 0.29 -1.92
C ARG A 398 3.95 1.07 -3.00
N SER A 399 5.27 0.96 -3.04
CA SER A 399 6.08 1.59 -4.08
C SER A 399 5.73 1.08 -5.49
N ILE A 400 5.29 -0.16 -5.63
CA ILE A 400 4.91 -0.78 -6.91
C ILE A 400 3.72 -0.03 -7.54
N GLY A 401 2.64 0.15 -6.79
CA GLY A 401 1.44 0.84 -7.28
C GLY A 401 1.68 2.32 -7.50
N ILE A 402 2.34 3.00 -6.54
CA ILE A 402 2.51 4.45 -6.63
C ILE A 402 3.45 4.84 -7.78
N THR A 403 4.51 4.08 -8.05
CA THR A 403 5.35 4.34 -9.23
C THR A 403 4.58 4.19 -10.54
N ALA A 404 3.72 3.17 -10.62
CA ALA A 404 2.84 2.99 -11.79
C ALA A 404 1.85 4.16 -11.94
N ASN A 405 1.24 4.62 -10.85
CA ASN A 405 0.36 5.80 -10.86
C ASN A 405 1.10 7.04 -11.37
N ILE A 406 2.28 7.35 -10.83
CA ILE A 406 3.06 8.54 -11.21
C ILE A 406 3.43 8.51 -12.70
N ILE A 407 3.76 7.34 -13.25
CA ILE A 407 4.03 7.18 -14.68
C ILE A 407 2.78 7.57 -15.49
N TRP A 408 1.61 7.08 -15.09
CA TRP A 408 0.35 7.41 -15.77
C TRP A 408 -0.04 8.88 -15.64
N ASP A 409 0.12 9.50 -14.47
CA ASP A 409 -0.13 10.94 -14.26
C ASP A 409 0.69 11.78 -15.23
N ARG A 410 1.96 11.44 -15.40
CA ARG A 410 2.86 12.11 -16.35
C ARG A 410 2.53 11.80 -17.80
N ALA A 411 2.16 10.57 -18.09
CA ALA A 411 1.75 10.15 -19.43
C ALA A 411 0.49 10.89 -19.90
N LEU A 412 -0.49 11.08 -19.02
CA LEU A 412 -1.74 11.78 -19.29
C LEU A 412 -1.59 13.32 -19.15
N GLY A 413 -0.48 13.78 -18.58
CA GLY A 413 -0.15 15.20 -18.45
C GLY A 413 -0.97 15.91 -17.36
N TYR A 414 -1.30 15.22 -16.28
CA TYR A 414 -2.01 15.81 -15.14
C TYR A 414 -1.23 16.99 -14.56
N PRO A 415 -1.94 18.06 -14.17
CA PRO A 415 -1.30 19.27 -13.66
C PRO A 415 -0.90 19.14 -12.19
N LEU A 416 -0.19 20.16 -11.70
CA LEU A 416 0.09 20.35 -10.28
C LEU A 416 -1.20 20.40 -9.47
N GLU A 417 -1.29 19.56 -8.43
CA GLU A 417 -2.37 19.62 -7.45
C GLU A 417 -2.25 20.87 -6.57
N ARG A 418 -3.30 21.69 -6.57
CA ARG A 418 -3.33 22.90 -5.78
C ARG A 418 -4.76 23.27 -5.33
N PRO A 419 -5.34 22.58 -4.36
CA PRO A 419 -6.62 22.97 -3.77
C PRO A 419 -6.52 24.33 -3.05
N LYS A 420 -7.66 25.01 -2.89
CA LYS A 420 -7.76 26.24 -2.10
C LYS A 420 -8.17 25.92 -0.68
N SER A 421 -7.62 26.67 0.28
CA SER A 421 -8.02 26.64 1.68
C SER A 421 -9.07 27.72 2.01
N VAL A 422 -9.83 27.46 3.07
CA VAL A 422 -10.75 28.42 3.71
C VAL A 422 -10.39 28.58 5.18
N THR A 423 -10.65 29.75 5.77
CA THR A 423 -10.47 29.97 7.21
C THR A 423 -11.72 29.57 7.99
N THR A 424 -11.60 29.34 9.30
CA THR A 424 -12.73 29.08 10.19
C THR A 424 -13.78 30.17 10.08
N GLU A 425 -13.36 31.46 10.08
CA GLU A 425 -14.26 32.61 9.91
C GLU A 425 -15.01 32.61 8.58
N MET A 426 -14.36 32.14 7.49
CA MET A 426 -15.05 31.99 6.21
C MET A 426 -16.12 30.89 6.27
N LEU A 427 -15.86 29.80 6.95
CA LEU A 427 -16.83 28.72 7.17
C LEU A 427 -18.01 29.20 8.03
N GLU A 428 -17.76 29.97 9.10
CA GLU A 428 -18.80 30.57 9.92
C GLU A 428 -19.71 31.50 9.11
N LYS A 429 -19.12 32.36 8.29
CA LYS A 429 -19.89 33.25 7.40
C LYS A 429 -20.73 32.46 6.38
N MET A 430 -20.20 31.37 5.81
CA MET A 430 -20.95 30.47 4.94
C MET A 430 -22.12 29.82 5.67
N ALA A 431 -21.90 29.36 6.91
CA ALA A 431 -22.93 28.73 7.74
C ALA A 431 -24.06 29.70 8.06
N MET A 432 -23.72 30.94 8.42
CA MET A 432 -24.73 32.01 8.71
C MET A 432 -25.58 32.30 7.45
N LYS A 433 -24.96 32.54 6.32
CA LYS A 433 -25.68 32.73 5.03
C LYS A 433 -26.59 31.59 4.65
N ALA A 434 -26.12 30.33 4.86
CA ALA A 434 -26.94 29.16 4.59
C ALA A 434 -28.18 29.06 5.51
N ARG A 435 -28.05 29.44 6.79
CA ARG A 435 -29.17 29.51 7.73
C ARG A 435 -30.17 30.59 7.37
N GLU A 436 -29.70 31.77 7.01
CA GLU A 436 -30.55 32.88 6.54
C GLU A 436 -31.36 32.49 5.30
N ALA A 437 -30.72 31.82 4.32
CA ALA A 437 -31.37 31.35 3.10
C ALA A 437 -32.42 30.23 3.33
N GLN A 438 -32.26 29.41 4.39
CA GLN A 438 -33.18 28.31 4.70
C GLN A 438 -34.36 28.73 5.58
N GLY A 439 -34.42 29.97 6.06
CA GLY A 439 -35.46 30.46 6.98
C GLY A 439 -35.66 29.48 8.13
N ASN A 440 -35.28 29.83 9.31
CA ASN A 440 -35.46 29.18 10.63
C ASN A 440 -35.91 27.70 10.73
N ASN A 441 -35.69 26.87 9.73
CA ASN A 441 -36.02 25.45 9.76
C ASN A 441 -34.91 24.66 10.47
N LYS A 442 -35.33 23.90 11.49
CA LYS A 442 -34.51 23.15 12.45
C LYS A 442 -33.29 22.46 11.87
N SER A 443 -32.12 22.67 12.49
CA SER A 443 -30.87 22.00 12.23
C SER A 443 -30.99 20.48 12.16
N LYS A 444 -30.56 19.88 11.06
CA LYS A 444 -30.24 18.44 11.03
C LYS A 444 -28.97 18.24 11.89
N ASN A 445 -29.10 17.50 12.98
CA ASN A 445 -27.95 17.05 13.76
C ASN A 445 -27.05 16.17 12.87
N CYS A 446 -25.87 16.66 12.54
CA CYS A 446 -24.78 15.79 12.09
C CYS A 446 -24.36 14.95 13.31
N LYS A 447 -24.75 13.70 13.36
CA LYS A 447 -24.19 12.74 14.32
C LYS A 447 -22.71 12.58 14.01
N GLU A 448 -21.92 12.47 15.07
CA GLU A 448 -20.47 12.37 15.14
C GLU A 448 -19.82 11.59 13.97
N MET A 449 -18.81 12.23 13.38
CA MET A 449 -17.93 11.61 12.37
C MET A 449 -16.84 10.78 13.04
#